data_271b03943b9df3387f0ea13739097421
#
_entry.id   271b03943b9df3387f0ea13739097421
#
_cell.length_a   1.000
_cell.length_b   1.000
_cell.length_c   1.000
_cell.angle_alpha   90.00
_cell.angle_beta   90.00
_cell.angle_gamma   90.00
#
_symmetry.space_group_name_H-M   'P 1'
#
loop_
_entity.id
_entity.type
_entity.pdbx_description
1 polymer ?
#
loop_
_entity_poly.entity_id
_entity_poly.type
_entity_poly.pdbx_seq_one_letter_code
_entity_poly.pdbx_strand_id
1 'polypeptide(L)'
;MQFVEVNRDFVRSFTYISGPLVLFSYVFALSRIDDGAALWGGIPNSWITYIVPFMLLAAVGFLMYWWVALFQLDASSVDSFRWPWGESDGNGATRLLLAYALFLIPSIFWIDSTIFHMNNSYTWTPFLVVGVLALASVGNVLLMLIAYGAWQDDVEGSCLLYTSPSPRD
;
A
#
# COMPACT_ATOMS: atom_id res chain seq x y z
N MET A 1 27.69 5.03 -14.17
CA MET A 1 26.73 4.66 -13.13
C MET A 1 25.81 3.63 -13.75
N GLN A 2 25.87 2.37 -13.30
CA GLN A 2 24.83 1.40 -13.68
C GLN A 2 23.56 1.80 -12.90
N PHE A 3 22.55 2.27 -13.60
CA PHE A 3 21.23 2.44 -13.01
C PHE A 3 20.70 1.04 -12.68
N VAL A 4 20.27 0.83 -11.44
CA VAL A 4 19.61 -0.41 -11.03
C VAL A 4 18.35 -0.54 -11.87
N GLU A 5 18.30 -1.54 -12.73
CA GLU A 5 17.13 -1.83 -13.55
C GLU A 5 16.02 -2.35 -12.62
N VAL A 6 14.95 -1.57 -12.49
CA VAL A 6 13.80 -1.93 -11.66
C VAL A 6 12.98 -2.95 -12.43
N ASN A 7 12.99 -4.19 -11.93
CA ASN A 7 12.19 -5.29 -12.45
C ASN A 7 11.27 -5.86 -11.35
N ARG A 8 10.37 -6.78 -11.72
CA ARG A 8 9.44 -7.43 -10.79
C ARG A 8 10.16 -8.04 -9.57
N ASP A 9 11.30 -8.67 -9.75
CA ASP A 9 12.03 -9.33 -8.66
C ASP A 9 12.64 -8.33 -7.68
N PHE A 10 13.03 -7.15 -8.16
CA PHE A 10 13.43 -6.04 -7.30
C PHE A 10 12.26 -5.54 -6.45
N VAL A 11 11.07 -5.35 -7.05
CA VAL A 11 9.84 -4.97 -6.31
C VAL A 11 9.48 -6.02 -5.27
N ARG A 12 9.57 -7.31 -5.63
CA ARG A 12 9.36 -8.43 -4.71
C ARG A 12 10.31 -8.37 -3.52
N SER A 13 11.60 -8.19 -3.77
CA SER A 13 12.62 -8.10 -2.72
C SER A 13 12.36 -6.89 -1.80
N PHE A 14 12.02 -5.75 -2.38
CA PHE A 14 11.65 -4.55 -1.63
C PHE A 14 10.46 -4.80 -0.70
N THR A 15 9.39 -5.43 -1.20
CA THR A 15 8.19 -5.71 -0.40
C THR A 15 8.41 -6.79 0.66
N TYR A 16 9.29 -7.77 0.41
CA TYR A 16 9.69 -8.77 1.41
C TYR A 16 10.43 -8.18 2.60
N ILE A 17 11.12 -7.07 2.41
CA ILE A 17 11.82 -6.37 3.49
C ILE A 17 10.87 -5.37 4.16
N SER A 18 10.23 -4.52 3.38
CA SER A 18 9.41 -3.43 3.90
C SER A 18 8.10 -3.90 4.56
N GLY A 19 7.47 -4.96 4.04
CA GLY A 19 6.24 -5.52 4.63
C GLY A 19 6.41 -6.00 6.08
N PRO A 20 7.37 -6.91 6.37
CA PRO A 20 7.69 -7.31 7.75
C PRO A 20 8.13 -6.14 8.62
N LEU A 21 8.85 -5.14 8.07
CA LEU A 21 9.22 -3.93 8.83
C LEU A 21 7.99 -3.12 9.28
N VAL A 22 6.96 -3.01 8.45
CA VAL A 22 5.68 -2.39 8.85
C VAL A 22 5.06 -3.16 10.02
N LEU A 23 4.96 -4.48 9.93
CA LEU A 23 4.39 -5.29 11.02
C LEU A 23 5.22 -5.17 12.30
N PHE A 24 6.54 -5.22 12.17
CA PHE A 24 7.44 -5.06 13.31
C PHE A 24 7.29 -3.67 13.96
N SER A 25 7.24 -2.60 13.16
CA SER A 25 7.04 -1.24 13.68
C SER A 25 5.72 -1.12 14.44
N TYR A 26 4.65 -1.76 13.97
CA TYR A 26 3.34 -1.76 14.64
C TYR A 26 3.39 -2.48 15.99
N VAL A 27 3.95 -3.70 16.00
CA VAL A 27 4.10 -4.47 17.26
C VAL A 27 4.98 -3.70 18.24
N PHE A 28 6.09 -3.15 17.78
CA PHE A 28 7.01 -2.37 18.61
C PHE A 28 6.36 -1.09 19.14
N ALA A 29 5.64 -0.35 18.31
CA ALA A 29 4.96 0.87 18.72
C ALA A 29 3.83 0.57 19.72
N LEU A 30 2.99 -0.44 19.43
CA LEU A 30 1.89 -0.84 20.32
C LEU A 30 2.37 -1.38 21.67
N SER A 31 3.55 -2.02 21.73
CA SER A 31 4.13 -2.48 22.99
C SER A 31 4.55 -1.35 23.95
N ARG A 32 4.60 -0.10 23.48
CA ARG A 32 4.99 1.09 24.26
C ARG A 32 3.80 1.97 24.66
N ILE A 33 2.58 1.54 24.37
CA ILE A 33 1.35 2.28 24.67
C ILE A 33 0.49 1.44 25.61
N ASP A 34 0.06 2.05 26.72
CA ASP A 34 -0.85 1.40 27.67
C ASP A 34 -2.30 1.42 27.17
N ASP A 35 -2.68 2.47 26.43
CA ASP A 35 -4.02 2.65 25.87
C ASP A 35 -3.99 2.81 24.34
N GLY A 36 -4.23 1.71 23.63
CA GLY A 36 -4.34 1.71 22.16
C GLY A 36 -5.54 2.52 21.63
N ALA A 37 -6.54 2.82 22.47
CA ALA A 37 -7.67 3.64 22.06
C ALA A 37 -7.26 5.09 21.78
N ALA A 38 -6.23 5.57 22.42
CA ALA A 38 -5.69 6.93 22.20
C ALA A 38 -5.20 7.16 20.76
N LEU A 39 -4.78 6.11 20.05
CA LEU A 39 -4.35 6.20 18.64
C LEU A 39 -5.49 6.59 17.69
N TRP A 40 -6.73 6.44 18.10
CA TRP A 40 -7.89 6.79 17.28
C TRP A 40 -8.25 8.27 17.30
N GLY A 41 -7.47 9.10 18.03
CA GLY A 41 -7.56 10.57 17.95
C GLY A 41 -8.93 11.16 18.31
N GLY A 42 -9.69 10.52 19.21
CA GLY A 42 -11.01 11.00 19.62
C GLY A 42 -12.17 10.54 18.73
N ILE A 43 -11.94 9.59 17.82
CA ILE A 43 -13.02 8.92 17.08
C ILE A 43 -13.91 8.16 18.07
N PRO A 44 -15.25 8.34 18.04
CA PRO A 44 -16.16 7.63 18.95
C PRO A 44 -16.01 6.11 18.80
N ASN A 45 -16.03 5.37 19.90
CA ASN A 45 -15.90 3.90 19.91
C ASN A 45 -16.96 3.20 19.03
N SER A 46 -18.15 3.79 18.91
CA SER A 46 -19.21 3.28 18.03
C SER A 46 -18.79 3.26 16.56
N TRP A 47 -17.97 4.20 16.12
CA TRP A 47 -17.46 4.27 14.75
C TRP A 47 -16.31 3.29 14.51
N ILE A 48 -15.45 3.09 15.52
CA ILE A 48 -14.32 2.16 15.45
C ILE A 48 -14.81 0.74 15.11
N THR A 49 -15.96 0.33 15.68
CA THR A 49 -16.57 -0.98 15.42
C THR A 49 -16.88 -1.19 13.93
N TYR A 50 -17.22 -0.13 13.20
CA TYR A 50 -17.44 -0.21 11.75
C TYR A 50 -16.14 -0.05 10.95
N ILE A 51 -15.24 0.82 11.39
CA ILE A 51 -13.99 1.10 10.65
C ILE A 51 -13.06 -0.12 10.64
N VAL A 52 -12.89 -0.81 11.76
CA VAL A 52 -11.97 -1.94 11.89
C VAL A 52 -12.24 -3.08 10.88
N PRO A 53 -13.48 -3.56 10.68
CA PRO A 53 -13.75 -4.57 9.65
C PRO A 53 -13.37 -4.13 8.25
N PHE A 54 -13.62 -2.87 7.87
CA PHE A 54 -13.20 -2.35 6.57
C PHE A 54 -11.68 -2.23 6.42
N MET A 55 -10.97 -1.87 7.50
CA MET A 55 -9.51 -1.88 7.51
C MET A 55 -8.96 -3.29 7.32
N LEU A 56 -9.53 -4.29 7.98
CA LEU A 56 -9.12 -5.70 7.80
C LEU A 56 -9.41 -6.18 6.38
N LEU A 57 -10.58 -5.85 5.83
CA LEU A 57 -10.92 -6.18 4.45
C LEU A 57 -9.96 -5.52 3.45
N ALA A 58 -9.59 -4.26 3.67
CA ALA A 58 -8.60 -3.56 2.87
C ALA A 58 -7.21 -4.21 2.96
N ALA A 59 -6.80 -4.67 4.15
CA ALA A 59 -5.54 -5.40 4.34
C ALA A 59 -5.54 -6.74 3.58
N VAL A 60 -6.64 -7.49 3.61
CA VAL A 60 -6.78 -8.72 2.82
C VAL A 60 -6.71 -8.42 1.33
N GLY A 61 -7.44 -7.40 0.85
CA GLY A 61 -7.39 -6.97 -0.55
C GLY A 61 -5.98 -6.57 -0.99
N PHE A 62 -5.24 -5.84 -0.15
CA PHE A 62 -3.85 -5.49 -0.40
C PHE A 62 -2.95 -6.73 -0.53
N LEU A 63 -3.08 -7.71 0.37
CA LEU A 63 -2.29 -8.94 0.33
C LEU A 63 -2.63 -9.79 -0.91
N MET A 64 -3.90 -9.84 -1.31
CA MET A 64 -4.31 -10.51 -2.55
C MET A 64 -3.71 -9.82 -3.77
N TYR A 65 -3.81 -8.49 -3.85
CA TYR A 65 -3.19 -7.72 -4.92
C TYR A 65 -1.68 -7.95 -4.99
N TRP A 66 -0.99 -7.85 -3.84
CA TRP A 66 0.44 -8.11 -3.72
C TRP A 66 0.81 -9.51 -4.24
N TRP A 67 0.05 -10.53 -3.83
CA TRP A 67 0.27 -11.91 -4.27
C TRP A 67 0.09 -12.06 -5.77
N VAL A 68 -1.01 -11.56 -6.32
CA VAL A 68 -1.30 -11.65 -7.76
C VAL A 68 -0.23 -10.91 -8.56
N ALA A 69 0.04 -9.64 -8.26
CA ALA A 69 0.96 -8.81 -9.03
C ALA A 69 2.40 -9.33 -9.03
N LEU A 70 2.87 -9.91 -7.91
CA LEU A 70 4.27 -10.30 -7.78
C LEU A 70 4.54 -11.79 -7.96
N PHE A 71 3.53 -12.67 -7.89
CA PHE A 71 3.74 -14.12 -7.95
C PHE A 71 2.91 -14.83 -9.01
N GLN A 72 1.75 -14.33 -9.39
CA GLN A 72 0.89 -14.97 -10.38
C GLN A 72 1.13 -14.43 -11.79
N LEU A 73 1.37 -13.12 -11.92
CA LEU A 73 1.62 -12.48 -13.20
C LEU A 73 3.05 -12.73 -13.68
N ASP A 74 3.23 -12.85 -14.99
CA ASP A 74 4.55 -12.88 -15.61
C ASP A 74 5.26 -11.51 -15.53
N ALA A 75 6.59 -11.51 -15.65
CA ALA A 75 7.38 -10.28 -15.60
C ALA A 75 6.95 -9.29 -16.69
N SER A 76 6.68 -9.78 -17.90
CA SER A 76 6.21 -8.99 -19.05
C SER A 76 4.86 -8.31 -18.77
N SER A 77 3.96 -9.00 -18.05
CA SER A 77 2.67 -8.44 -17.64
C SER A 77 2.85 -7.32 -16.62
N VAL A 78 3.79 -7.45 -15.67
CA VAL A 78 4.12 -6.38 -14.72
C VAL A 78 4.76 -5.19 -15.41
N ASP A 79 5.63 -5.41 -16.39
CA ASP A 79 6.28 -4.34 -17.15
C ASP A 79 5.28 -3.57 -18.03
N SER A 80 4.17 -4.21 -18.44
CA SER A 80 3.09 -3.56 -19.20
C SER A 80 2.20 -2.65 -18.34
N PHE A 81 2.26 -2.70 -17.00
CA PHE A 81 1.44 -1.86 -16.13
C PHE A 81 1.63 -0.37 -16.43
N ARG A 82 0.51 0.32 -16.61
CA ARG A 82 0.46 1.74 -16.96
C ARG A 82 -0.51 2.53 -16.08
N TRP A 83 -0.41 3.82 -16.15
CA TRP A 83 -1.45 4.68 -15.62
C TRP A 83 -2.69 4.64 -16.55
N PRO A 84 -3.91 4.79 -16.03
CA PRO A 84 -5.13 4.70 -16.84
C PRO A 84 -5.20 5.67 -18.03
N TRP A 85 -4.44 6.75 -17.97
CA TRP A 85 -4.37 7.81 -19.00
C TRP A 85 -3.11 7.77 -19.84
N GLY A 86 -2.23 6.82 -19.65
CA GLY A 86 -0.95 6.69 -20.36
C GLY A 86 -0.90 5.44 -21.22
N GLU A 87 0.12 5.33 -22.05
CA GLU A 87 0.44 4.13 -22.81
C GLU A 87 1.43 3.26 -22.03
N SER A 88 1.50 1.97 -22.39
CA SER A 88 2.51 1.06 -21.83
C SER A 88 3.88 1.38 -22.43
N ASP A 89 4.85 1.67 -21.58
CA ASP A 89 6.22 2.04 -21.95
C ASP A 89 7.28 1.09 -21.37
N GLY A 90 6.85 -0.07 -20.84
CA GLY A 90 7.74 -1.04 -20.23
C GLY A 90 8.21 -0.68 -18.81
N ASN A 91 7.75 0.43 -18.23
CA ASN A 91 8.16 0.91 -16.90
C ASN A 91 7.19 0.51 -15.77
N GLY A 92 6.36 -0.52 -15.97
CA GLY A 92 5.35 -0.96 -15.01
C GLY A 92 5.92 -1.35 -13.66
N ALA A 93 7.04 -2.07 -13.64
CA ALA A 93 7.72 -2.43 -12.40
C ALA A 93 8.17 -1.19 -11.59
N THR A 94 8.64 -0.13 -12.27
CA THR A 94 9.02 1.13 -11.61
C THR A 94 7.82 1.85 -11.00
N ARG A 95 6.67 1.85 -11.70
CA ARG A 95 5.40 2.41 -11.17
C ARG A 95 4.93 1.65 -9.95
N LEU A 96 5.01 0.33 -10.02
CA LEU A 96 4.63 -0.55 -8.92
C LEU A 96 5.54 -0.34 -7.70
N LEU A 97 6.86 -0.22 -7.91
CA LEU A 97 7.82 0.12 -6.85
C LEU A 97 7.51 1.46 -6.20
N LEU A 98 7.22 2.49 -7.00
CA LEU A 98 6.86 3.82 -6.50
C LEU A 98 5.62 3.75 -5.62
N ALA A 99 4.58 3.05 -6.07
CA ALA A 99 3.34 2.91 -5.32
C ALA A 99 3.56 2.16 -3.99
N TYR A 100 4.29 1.03 -4.00
CA TYR A 100 4.63 0.31 -2.77
C TYR A 100 5.54 1.12 -1.85
N ALA A 101 6.52 1.86 -2.37
CA ALA A 101 7.39 2.69 -1.55
C ALA A 101 6.61 3.80 -0.84
N LEU A 102 5.71 4.49 -1.57
CA LEU A 102 4.85 5.53 -1.00
C LEU A 102 3.82 4.98 -0.02
N PHE A 103 3.45 3.71 -0.11
CA PHE A 103 2.56 3.07 0.85
C PHE A 103 3.33 2.53 2.06
N LEU A 104 4.34 1.69 1.85
CA LEU A 104 4.99 0.92 2.92
C LEU A 104 5.94 1.77 3.77
N ILE A 105 6.74 2.67 3.15
CA ILE A 105 7.71 3.48 3.91
C ILE A 105 7.00 4.39 4.92
N PRO A 106 5.99 5.21 4.55
CA PRO A 106 5.25 5.99 5.53
C PRO A 106 4.52 5.11 6.55
N SER A 107 4.02 3.92 6.14
CA SER A 107 3.34 2.99 7.05
C SER A 107 4.23 2.48 8.18
N ILE A 108 5.56 2.42 7.98
CA ILE A 108 6.51 2.08 9.06
C ILE A 108 6.49 3.14 10.17
N PHE A 109 6.28 4.41 9.81
CA PHE A 109 6.46 5.55 10.72
C PHE A 109 5.16 6.10 11.30
N TRP A 110 3.97 5.72 10.81
CA TRP A 110 2.75 6.43 11.15
C TRP A 110 2.36 6.28 12.64
N ILE A 111 2.51 5.09 13.24
CA ILE A 111 2.17 4.90 14.67
C ILE A 111 3.19 5.64 15.54
N ASP A 112 4.49 5.52 15.24
CA ASP A 112 5.53 6.24 16.01
C ASP A 112 5.35 7.75 15.91
N SER A 113 5.01 8.30 14.75
CA SER A 113 4.72 9.73 14.60
C SER A 113 3.48 10.16 15.37
N THR A 114 2.47 9.30 15.46
CA THR A 114 1.26 9.53 16.27
C THR A 114 1.60 9.53 17.76
N ILE A 115 2.34 8.54 18.25
CA ILE A 115 2.81 8.47 19.64
C ILE A 115 3.68 9.69 19.96
N PHE A 116 4.57 10.08 19.06
CA PHE A 116 5.40 11.25 19.23
C PHE A 116 4.54 12.52 19.36
N HIS A 117 3.51 12.67 18.55
CA HIS A 117 2.56 13.78 18.66
C HIS A 117 1.83 13.79 20.01
N MET A 118 1.33 12.62 20.46
CA MET A 118 0.62 12.51 21.73
C MET A 118 1.50 12.91 22.92
N ASN A 119 2.78 12.54 22.89
CA ASN A 119 3.72 12.80 23.97
C ASN A 119 4.29 14.23 23.97
N ASN A 120 4.33 14.90 22.84
CA ASN A 120 5.06 16.18 22.72
C ASN A 120 4.18 17.36 22.29
N SER A 121 3.00 17.21 21.79
CA SER A 121 2.00 18.24 21.45
C SER A 121 2.56 19.56 20.84
N TYR A 122 3.66 19.46 20.04
CA TYR A 122 4.18 20.63 19.33
C TYR A 122 3.22 21.04 18.19
N THR A 123 3.21 22.32 17.83
CA THR A 123 2.31 22.87 16.80
C THR A 123 2.52 22.26 15.41
N TRP A 124 3.68 21.68 15.11
CA TRP A 124 4.00 21.06 13.82
C TRP A 124 3.72 19.54 13.76
N THR A 125 3.59 18.87 14.91
CA THR A 125 3.45 17.41 14.96
C THR A 125 2.16 16.87 14.32
N PRO A 126 1.00 17.58 14.35
CA PRO A 126 -0.18 17.17 13.59
C PRO A 126 0.09 17.09 12.08
N PHE A 127 0.88 18.03 11.54
CA PHE A 127 1.25 18.03 10.13
C PHE A 127 2.15 16.85 9.78
N LEU A 128 3.02 16.41 10.69
CA LEU A 128 3.82 15.20 10.51
C LEU A 128 2.91 13.97 10.38
N VAL A 129 1.98 13.76 11.32
CA VAL A 129 1.07 12.61 11.31
C VAL A 129 0.21 12.60 10.06
N VAL A 130 -0.42 13.75 9.73
CA VAL A 130 -1.25 13.89 8.53
C VAL A 130 -0.43 13.69 7.27
N GLY A 131 0.79 14.22 7.20
CA GLY A 131 1.68 14.07 6.04
C GLY A 131 2.07 12.61 5.80
N VAL A 132 2.42 11.87 6.84
CA VAL A 132 2.75 10.44 6.76
C VAL A 132 1.54 9.64 6.26
N LEU A 133 0.35 9.87 6.82
CA LEU A 133 -0.88 9.19 6.39
C LEU A 133 -1.30 9.58 4.97
N ALA A 134 -1.12 10.84 4.58
CA ALA A 134 -1.40 11.30 3.23
C ALA A 134 -0.49 10.61 2.20
N LEU A 135 0.81 10.47 2.48
CA LEU A 135 1.74 9.75 1.60
C LEU A 135 1.36 8.27 1.46
N ALA A 136 1.01 7.60 2.57
CA ALA A 136 0.53 6.22 2.50
C ALA A 136 -0.77 6.10 1.68
N SER A 137 -1.69 7.06 1.83
CA SER A 137 -2.94 7.10 1.05
C SER A 137 -2.68 7.30 -0.44
N VAL A 138 -1.73 8.17 -0.81
CA VAL A 138 -1.29 8.34 -2.21
C VAL A 138 -0.75 7.02 -2.76
N GLY A 139 0.10 6.30 -2.02
CA GLY A 139 0.60 4.98 -2.42
C GLY A 139 -0.54 4.00 -2.72
N ASN A 140 -1.56 3.92 -1.85
CA ASN A 140 -2.75 3.08 -2.06
C ASN A 140 -3.54 3.49 -3.31
N VAL A 141 -3.76 4.79 -3.53
CA VAL A 141 -4.45 5.29 -4.72
C VAL A 141 -3.67 4.92 -5.99
N LEU A 142 -2.33 5.02 -5.96
CA LEU A 142 -1.50 4.62 -7.10
C LEU A 142 -1.60 3.12 -7.38
N LEU A 143 -1.62 2.25 -6.37
CA LEU A 143 -1.86 0.80 -6.56
C LEU A 143 -3.22 0.54 -7.21
N MET A 144 -4.27 1.23 -6.76
CA MET A 144 -5.61 1.13 -7.35
C MET A 144 -5.61 1.59 -8.83
N LEU A 145 -4.91 2.69 -9.15
CA LEU A 145 -4.82 3.20 -10.52
C LEU A 145 -4.06 2.23 -11.44
N ILE A 146 -2.98 1.60 -10.96
CA ILE A 146 -2.26 0.55 -11.70
C ILE A 146 -3.18 -0.64 -11.95
N ALA A 147 -3.92 -1.11 -10.93
CA ALA A 147 -4.87 -2.20 -11.09
C ALA A 147 -5.97 -1.87 -12.11
N TYR A 148 -6.47 -0.63 -12.08
CA TYR A 148 -7.47 -0.17 -13.04
C TYR A 148 -6.91 -0.08 -14.48
N GLY A 149 -5.66 0.37 -14.67
CA GLY A 149 -4.99 0.34 -15.96
C GLY A 149 -4.81 -1.09 -16.48
N ALA A 150 -4.37 -2.03 -15.64
CA ALA A 150 -4.24 -3.44 -15.99
C ALA A 150 -5.58 -4.08 -16.38
N TRP A 151 -6.67 -3.69 -15.72
CA TRP A 151 -8.02 -4.13 -16.09
C TRP A 151 -8.46 -3.59 -17.45
N GLN A 152 -8.15 -2.33 -17.78
CA GLN A 152 -8.46 -1.75 -19.10
C GLN A 152 -7.75 -2.50 -20.24
N ASP A 153 -6.60 -3.08 -19.97
CA ASP A 153 -5.76 -3.78 -20.96
C ASP A 153 -6.04 -5.28 -21.04
N ASP A 154 -7.06 -5.79 -20.34
CA ASP A 154 -7.37 -7.22 -20.25
C ASP A 154 -6.13 -8.09 -19.90
N VAL A 155 -5.22 -7.60 -19.04
CA VAL A 155 -4.04 -8.33 -18.62
C VAL A 155 -4.47 -9.63 -17.93
N GLU A 156 -3.98 -10.78 -18.43
CA GLU A 156 -4.29 -12.08 -17.85
C GLU A 156 -4.01 -12.09 -16.33
N GLY A 157 -5.01 -12.49 -15.54
CA GLY A 157 -4.96 -12.45 -14.07
C GLY A 157 -5.50 -11.15 -13.46
N SER A 158 -5.74 -10.08 -14.20
CA SER A 158 -6.44 -8.89 -13.70
C SER A 158 -7.88 -9.21 -13.30
N CYS A 159 -8.48 -10.27 -13.90
CA CYS A 159 -9.81 -10.79 -13.55
C CYS A 159 -9.92 -11.33 -12.11
N LEU A 160 -8.81 -11.70 -11.46
CA LEU A 160 -8.83 -12.08 -10.04
C LEU A 160 -9.06 -10.87 -9.11
N LEU A 161 -8.88 -9.66 -9.62
CA LEU A 161 -9.21 -8.43 -8.93
C LEU A 161 -10.68 -8.01 -9.16
N TYR A 162 -11.34 -8.60 -10.17
CA TYR A 162 -12.75 -8.43 -10.48
C TYR A 162 -13.36 -9.80 -10.78
N THR A 163 -14.20 -10.29 -9.89
CA THR A 163 -14.95 -11.54 -10.03
C THR A 163 -16.05 -11.43 -11.09
N SER A 164 -15.68 -11.22 -12.34
CA SER A 164 -16.62 -11.30 -13.46
C SER A 164 -16.04 -12.24 -14.53
N PRO A 165 -16.73 -13.36 -14.86
CA PRO A 165 -16.30 -14.20 -15.95
C PRO A 165 -16.34 -13.40 -17.25
N SER A 166 -15.23 -13.39 -17.97
CA SER A 166 -15.18 -12.82 -19.31
C SER A 166 -16.18 -13.54 -20.22
N PRO A 167 -17.02 -12.84 -20.99
CA PRO A 167 -17.94 -13.45 -21.93
C PRO A 167 -17.24 -13.78 -23.27
N ARG A 168 -16.00 -14.27 -23.23
CA ARG A 168 -15.26 -14.71 -24.43
C ARG A 168 -14.85 -16.18 -24.26
N ASP A 169 -15.81 -17.04 -24.51
CA ASP A 169 -15.69 -18.39 -25.04
C ASP A 169 -16.78 -18.61 -26.08
#